data_3cb6894ada79cead2b8a2c665b04af5f
#
_entry.id   3cb6894ada79cead2b8a2c665b04af5f
#
_cell.length_a   1.000
_cell.length_b   1.000
_cell.length_c   1.000
_cell.angle_alpha   90.00
_cell.angle_beta   90.00
_cell.angle_gamma   90.00
#
_symmetry.space_group_name_H-M   'P 1'
#
loop_
_entity.id
_entity.type
_entity.pdbx_description
1 polymer ?
#
loop_
_entity_poly.entity_id
_entity_poly.type
_entity_poly.pdbx_seq_one_letter_code
_entity_poly.pdbx_strand_id
1 'polypeptide(L)'
;RALDNGNVSALAAETGVSRKFGHEVKNTANRALDDAFRQKNGYGKAVRTVDVTQEFIIMAVVLLCMVGKCPFSAVIQIVKLLFGYHLCKGTIHKILCEAIARAKSQNSLEDLSNVEHITVDEIFQAGRPVLAGVEQRSGYSFMLTEAENRNAETWSLELEICKEQSLAPLTANADGGLGLRKAMREVFPQVPCDSDVFHALKDITEVLGYVERKACGALSAVEETQKKMEKNRHKGKKASQFSRKLGSQSHRAEILMHTHDTLETIYKFLRDDVLQFNELPFKARHELFFWLMGEIKAIEENYKKLPALRKKLENQAETLLAPFQRLDQELIDLAAETDIPIESLRGMIAPLKKQQDSIEYEMAYAEKANELGEEKTDWVVERMLGILDHAYRTSSAIENFNSKLRTYFNYRREIGHGFLELFRFYHNHSAILRSRKEERIGKSPAEILTGKPHEYWLAMLGYVIPFAA
;
A
#
# COMPACT_ATOMS: atom_id res chain seq x y z
N ARG A 1 -49.08 21.45 -39.33
CA ARG A 1 -48.65 22.44 -40.35
C ARG A 1 -47.41 23.26 -39.90
N ALA A 2 -47.33 23.76 -38.66
CA ALA A 2 -46.17 24.51 -38.21
C ALA A 2 -44.91 23.62 -37.99
N LEU A 3 -45.07 22.32 -37.78
CA LEU A 3 -43.99 21.34 -37.58
C LEU A 3 -43.40 20.81 -38.90
N ASP A 4 -44.19 20.83 -39.98
CA ASP A 4 -43.80 20.30 -41.31
C ASP A 4 -43.10 21.36 -42.18
N ASN A 5 -42.03 21.95 -41.75
CA ASN A 5 -41.28 22.97 -42.48
C ASN A 5 -42.13 24.11 -43.10
N GLY A 6 -43.38 24.27 -42.64
CA GLY A 6 -44.27 25.32 -43.07
C GLY A 6 -43.76 26.70 -42.72
N ASN A 7 -43.99 27.66 -43.63
CA ASN A 7 -43.63 29.06 -43.42
C ASN A 7 -44.44 29.62 -42.22
N VAL A 8 -43.82 29.73 -41.03
CA VAL A 8 -44.45 30.20 -39.78
C VAL A 8 -45.05 31.58 -39.97
N SER A 9 -44.47 32.41 -40.82
CA SER A 9 -44.98 33.77 -41.12
C SER A 9 -46.28 33.72 -41.91
N ALA A 10 -46.45 32.82 -42.90
CA ALA A 10 -47.67 32.65 -43.65
C ALA A 10 -48.82 32.08 -42.79
N LEU A 11 -48.48 31.11 -41.95
CA LEU A 11 -49.40 30.48 -40.98
C LEU A 11 -49.90 31.47 -39.93
N ALA A 12 -49.03 32.33 -39.43
CA ALA A 12 -49.36 33.39 -38.46
C ALA A 12 -50.32 34.40 -39.07
N ALA A 13 -50.12 34.75 -40.34
CA ALA A 13 -51.01 35.64 -41.05
C ALA A 13 -52.40 35.01 -41.33
N GLU A 14 -52.42 33.71 -41.67
CA GLU A 14 -53.66 32.91 -41.92
C GLU A 14 -54.51 32.77 -40.66
N THR A 15 -53.84 32.59 -39.50
CA THR A 15 -54.49 32.28 -38.21
C THR A 15 -54.72 33.55 -37.35
N GLY A 16 -54.24 34.69 -37.76
CA GLY A 16 -54.40 35.97 -37.01
C GLY A 16 -53.55 36.09 -35.76
N VAL A 17 -52.54 35.24 -35.59
CA VAL A 17 -51.65 35.27 -34.43
C VAL A 17 -50.33 35.96 -34.75
N SER A 18 -49.62 36.41 -33.73
CA SER A 18 -48.32 37.04 -33.93
C SER A 18 -47.28 36.02 -34.42
N ARG A 19 -46.37 36.46 -35.31
CA ARG A 19 -45.25 35.65 -35.78
C ARG A 19 -44.40 35.08 -34.66
N LYS A 20 -44.20 35.86 -33.57
CA LYS A 20 -43.50 35.46 -32.37
C LYS A 20 -44.19 34.30 -31.68
N PHE A 21 -45.51 34.37 -31.50
CA PHE A 21 -46.32 33.26 -30.97
C PHE A 21 -46.22 31.98 -31.79
N GLY A 22 -46.26 32.12 -33.13
CA GLY A 22 -46.08 30.95 -34.02
C GLY A 22 -44.75 30.26 -33.84
N HIS A 23 -43.65 31.01 -33.66
CA HIS A 23 -42.33 30.43 -33.36
C HIS A 23 -42.25 29.79 -31.95
N GLU A 24 -42.85 30.42 -30.94
CA GLU A 24 -42.92 29.89 -29.59
C GLU A 24 -43.64 28.54 -29.52
N VAL A 25 -44.80 28.44 -30.21
CA VAL A 25 -45.57 27.21 -30.31
C VAL A 25 -44.76 26.10 -31.03
N LYS A 26 -44.12 26.43 -32.15
CA LYS A 26 -43.25 25.50 -32.89
C LYS A 26 -42.09 24.98 -32.01
N ASN A 27 -41.42 25.88 -31.31
CA ASN A 27 -40.29 25.51 -30.45
C ASN A 27 -40.73 24.66 -29.25
N THR A 28 -41.87 24.96 -28.63
CA THR A 28 -42.43 24.21 -27.53
C THR A 28 -42.86 22.80 -27.96
N ALA A 29 -43.52 22.70 -29.11
CA ALA A 29 -43.91 21.41 -29.68
C ALA A 29 -42.69 20.54 -30.08
N ASN A 30 -41.66 21.11 -30.68
CA ASN A 30 -40.44 20.38 -31.00
C ASN A 30 -39.73 19.88 -29.73
N ARG A 31 -39.63 20.70 -28.70
CA ARG A 31 -39.06 20.25 -27.39
C ARG A 31 -39.86 19.10 -26.78
N ALA A 32 -41.20 19.20 -26.78
CA ALA A 32 -42.04 18.14 -26.25
C ALA A 32 -41.90 16.81 -27.07
N LEU A 33 -41.74 16.91 -28.36
CA LEU A 33 -41.47 15.74 -29.24
C LEU A 33 -40.08 15.16 -28.93
N ASP A 34 -39.06 16.00 -28.89
CA ASP A 34 -37.67 15.56 -28.55
C ASP A 34 -37.63 14.85 -27.20
N ASP A 35 -38.30 15.38 -26.21
CA ASP A 35 -38.38 14.75 -24.86
C ASP A 35 -39.16 13.42 -24.91
N ALA A 36 -40.24 13.33 -25.66
CA ALA A 36 -40.99 12.11 -25.82
C ALA A 36 -40.20 11.01 -26.56
N PHE A 37 -39.40 11.37 -27.55
CA PHE A 37 -38.51 10.44 -28.26
C PHE A 37 -37.31 10.03 -27.44
N ARG A 38 -36.71 10.91 -26.67
CA ARG A 38 -35.66 10.56 -25.69
C ARG A 38 -36.15 9.52 -24.68
N GLN A 39 -37.34 9.68 -24.16
CA GLN A 39 -37.94 8.70 -23.22
C GLN A 39 -38.18 7.32 -23.88
N LYS A 40 -38.60 7.27 -25.18
CA LYS A 40 -38.80 6.00 -25.89
C LYS A 40 -37.51 5.23 -26.16
N ASN A 41 -36.38 5.93 -26.36
CA ASN A 41 -35.10 5.31 -26.64
C ASN A 41 -34.28 4.94 -25.38
N GLY A 42 -34.87 5.04 -24.18
CA GLY A 42 -34.21 4.76 -22.91
C GLY A 42 -33.14 5.78 -22.50
N TYR A 43 -32.76 6.70 -23.36
CA TYR A 43 -31.88 7.82 -23.06
C TYR A 43 -32.69 8.91 -22.35
N GLY A 44 -32.28 9.15 -21.06
CA GLY A 44 -32.93 10.15 -20.23
C GLY A 44 -34.02 9.62 -19.28
N LYS A 45 -34.25 8.29 -19.24
CA LYS A 45 -35.09 7.70 -18.18
C LYS A 45 -34.36 7.75 -16.87
N ALA A 46 -34.94 8.38 -15.85
CA ALA A 46 -34.36 8.41 -14.52
C ALA A 46 -34.21 6.97 -13.99
N VAL A 47 -32.99 6.58 -13.69
CA VAL A 47 -32.68 5.31 -13.03
C VAL A 47 -33.13 5.37 -11.56
N ARG A 48 -32.86 6.50 -10.91
CA ARG A 48 -33.34 6.89 -9.58
C ARG A 48 -33.44 8.41 -9.49
N THR A 49 -34.30 8.91 -8.61
CA THR A 49 -34.42 10.33 -8.28
C THR A 49 -33.95 10.53 -6.86
N VAL A 50 -33.27 11.65 -6.60
CA VAL A 50 -32.86 12.09 -5.26
C VAL A 50 -33.12 13.59 -5.15
N ASP A 51 -33.65 14.01 -4.01
CA ASP A 51 -33.77 15.43 -3.71
C ASP A 51 -32.39 16.00 -3.40
N VAL A 52 -31.98 17.00 -4.18
CA VAL A 52 -30.69 17.67 -4.00
C VAL A 52 -30.85 18.72 -2.89
N THR A 53 -30.82 18.26 -1.65
CA THR A 53 -30.85 19.11 -0.47
C THR A 53 -29.47 19.67 -0.14
N GLN A 54 -29.40 20.64 0.78
CA GLN A 54 -28.12 21.14 1.27
C GLN A 54 -27.29 20.04 1.94
N GLU A 55 -27.92 19.14 2.68
CA GLU A 55 -27.28 17.98 3.34
C GLU A 55 -26.71 17.02 2.31
N PHE A 56 -27.45 16.76 1.21
CA PHE A 56 -26.94 15.98 0.09
C PHE A 56 -25.67 16.59 -0.53
N ILE A 57 -25.67 17.91 -0.75
CA ILE A 57 -24.48 18.61 -1.28
C ILE A 57 -23.31 18.53 -0.32
N ILE A 58 -23.53 18.69 1.00
CA ILE A 58 -22.48 18.55 2.02
C ILE A 58 -21.87 17.13 1.96
N MET A 59 -22.70 16.09 1.97
CA MET A 59 -22.26 14.70 1.85
C MET A 59 -21.50 14.47 0.53
N ALA A 60 -22.02 14.98 -0.59
CA ALA A 60 -21.38 14.84 -1.90
C ALA A 60 -19.98 15.50 -1.94
N VAL A 61 -19.80 16.64 -1.29
CA VAL A 61 -18.50 17.30 -1.15
C VAL A 61 -17.52 16.42 -0.40
N VAL A 62 -17.92 15.81 0.72
CA VAL A 62 -17.06 14.89 1.49
C VAL A 62 -16.70 13.66 0.66
N LEU A 63 -17.68 13.05 -0.03
CA LEU A 63 -17.45 11.92 -0.94
C LEU A 63 -16.47 12.27 -2.06
N LEU A 64 -16.65 13.40 -2.73
CA LEU A 64 -15.75 13.81 -3.81
C LEU A 64 -14.32 14.07 -3.31
N CYS A 65 -14.18 14.60 -2.09
CA CYS A 65 -12.86 14.84 -1.50
C CYS A 65 -12.18 13.56 -1.02
N MET A 66 -12.92 12.61 -0.45
CA MET A 66 -12.36 11.39 0.16
C MET A 66 -12.30 10.22 -0.83
N VAL A 67 -13.41 9.85 -1.43
CA VAL A 67 -13.48 8.72 -2.37
C VAL A 67 -12.95 9.14 -3.74
N GLY A 68 -13.44 10.28 -4.27
CA GLY A 68 -13.04 10.81 -5.56
C GLY A 68 -11.65 11.44 -5.58
N LYS A 69 -11.06 11.72 -4.41
CA LYS A 69 -9.75 12.39 -4.26
C LYS A 69 -9.66 13.70 -5.04
N CYS A 70 -10.80 14.38 -5.21
CA CYS A 70 -10.90 15.57 -6.04
C CYS A 70 -10.29 16.80 -5.36
N PRO A 71 -9.48 17.60 -6.07
CA PRO A 71 -9.11 18.92 -5.60
C PRO A 71 -10.33 19.86 -5.54
N PHE A 72 -10.31 20.88 -4.69
CA PHE A 72 -11.45 21.79 -4.48
C PHE A 72 -12.00 22.41 -5.76
N SER A 73 -11.12 22.73 -6.72
CA SER A 73 -11.52 23.25 -8.03
C SER A 73 -12.36 22.26 -8.84
N ALA A 74 -12.02 20.98 -8.78
CA ALA A 74 -12.80 19.92 -9.42
C ALA A 74 -14.15 19.71 -8.72
N VAL A 75 -14.18 19.71 -7.38
CA VAL A 75 -15.42 19.61 -6.59
C VAL A 75 -16.39 20.76 -6.96
N ILE A 76 -15.90 21.99 -7.05
CA ILE A 76 -16.72 23.15 -7.47
C ILE A 76 -17.34 22.92 -8.84
N GLN A 77 -16.54 22.47 -9.79
CA GLN A 77 -17.01 22.21 -11.18
C GLN A 77 -18.03 21.08 -11.23
N ILE A 78 -17.73 19.96 -10.58
CA ILE A 78 -18.59 18.76 -10.57
C ILE A 78 -19.95 19.12 -9.95
N VAL A 79 -19.97 19.76 -8.78
CA VAL A 79 -21.21 20.14 -8.09
C VAL A 79 -22.01 21.14 -8.91
N LYS A 80 -21.36 22.12 -9.56
CA LYS A 80 -22.03 23.07 -10.45
C LYS A 80 -22.65 22.38 -11.67
N LEU A 81 -21.89 21.46 -12.31
CA LEU A 81 -22.34 20.82 -13.56
C LEU A 81 -23.43 19.77 -13.32
N LEU A 82 -23.32 19.00 -12.24
CA LEU A 82 -24.28 17.91 -11.96
C LEU A 82 -25.55 18.40 -11.24
N PHE A 83 -25.40 19.36 -10.32
CA PHE A 83 -26.48 19.76 -9.42
C PHE A 83 -26.91 21.22 -9.59
N GLY A 84 -26.25 22.00 -10.47
CA GLY A 84 -26.54 23.44 -10.63
C GLY A 84 -26.21 24.29 -9.41
N TYR A 85 -25.50 23.73 -8.40
CA TYR A 85 -25.23 24.40 -7.13
C TYR A 85 -23.85 25.05 -7.14
N HIS A 86 -23.77 26.31 -6.67
CA HIS A 86 -22.53 27.08 -6.64
C HIS A 86 -21.83 26.97 -5.28
N LEU A 87 -20.62 26.41 -5.28
CA LEU A 87 -19.75 26.34 -4.12
C LEU A 87 -18.55 27.28 -4.27
N CYS A 88 -18.07 27.85 -3.16
CA CYS A 88 -16.76 28.47 -3.10
C CYS A 88 -15.77 27.58 -2.31
N LYS A 89 -14.46 27.85 -2.44
CA LYS A 89 -13.43 27.09 -1.71
C LYS A 89 -13.60 27.17 -0.19
N GLY A 90 -14.02 28.32 0.33
CA GLY A 90 -14.27 28.51 1.76
C GLY A 90 -15.41 27.63 2.28
N THR A 91 -16.49 27.46 1.51
CA THR A 91 -17.59 26.53 1.86
C THR A 91 -17.12 25.09 1.92
N ILE A 92 -16.35 24.64 0.91
CA ILE A 92 -15.76 23.28 0.92
C ILE A 92 -14.85 23.08 2.14
N HIS A 93 -14.01 24.07 2.44
CA HIS A 93 -13.14 24.03 3.61
C HIS A 93 -13.94 23.88 4.91
N LYS A 94 -15.01 24.69 5.09
CA LYS A 94 -15.90 24.60 6.26
C LYS A 94 -16.53 23.21 6.39
N ILE A 95 -17.06 22.66 5.29
CA ILE A 95 -17.66 21.32 5.26
C ILE A 95 -16.62 20.26 5.70
N LEU A 96 -15.39 20.35 5.20
CA LEU A 96 -14.34 19.41 5.59
C LEU A 96 -13.91 19.60 7.05
N CYS A 97 -13.85 20.82 7.57
CA CYS A 97 -13.56 21.06 8.99
C CYS A 97 -14.62 20.40 9.91
N GLU A 98 -15.90 20.46 9.53
CA GLU A 98 -16.97 19.78 10.28
C GLU A 98 -16.83 18.24 10.21
N ALA A 99 -16.55 17.68 9.02
CA ALA A 99 -16.29 16.25 8.86
C ALA A 99 -15.05 15.78 9.66
N ILE A 100 -13.99 16.58 9.67
CA ILE A 100 -12.78 16.37 10.47
C ILE A 100 -13.09 16.33 11.97
N ALA A 101 -13.86 17.29 12.47
CA ALA A 101 -14.23 17.35 13.88
C ALA A 101 -15.00 16.09 14.32
N ARG A 102 -15.95 15.63 13.48
CA ARG A 102 -16.70 14.39 13.71
C ARG A 102 -15.79 13.15 13.68
N ALA A 103 -14.91 13.05 12.68
CA ALA A 103 -13.97 11.94 12.57
C ALA A 103 -13.01 11.89 13.78
N LYS A 104 -12.47 13.05 14.20
CA LYS A 104 -11.61 13.14 15.37
C LYS A 104 -12.32 12.67 16.65
N SER A 105 -13.59 13.05 16.83
CA SER A 105 -14.40 12.60 17.96
C SER A 105 -14.60 11.09 17.97
N GLN A 106 -14.81 10.49 16.80
CA GLN A 106 -14.93 9.02 16.69
C GLN A 106 -13.58 8.33 16.97
N ASN A 107 -12.51 8.79 16.34
CA ASN A 107 -11.16 8.23 16.52
C ASN A 107 -10.69 8.30 17.97
N SER A 108 -11.09 9.32 18.76
CA SER A 108 -10.71 9.43 20.17
C SER A 108 -11.43 8.45 21.10
N LEU A 109 -12.52 7.82 20.63
CA LEU A 109 -13.30 6.83 21.38
C LEU A 109 -12.97 5.39 20.98
N GLU A 110 -12.00 5.19 20.06
CA GLU A 110 -11.60 3.86 19.61
C GLU A 110 -10.91 3.08 20.74
N ASP A 111 -11.29 1.83 20.91
CA ASP A 111 -10.61 0.85 21.76
C ASP A 111 -9.61 0.06 20.92
N LEU A 112 -8.32 0.20 21.21
CA LEU A 112 -7.22 -0.45 20.49
C LEU A 112 -6.81 -1.80 21.09
N SER A 113 -7.58 -2.37 21.98
CA SER A 113 -7.27 -3.66 22.66
C SER A 113 -7.15 -4.85 21.70
N ASN A 114 -7.80 -4.77 20.53
CA ASN A 114 -7.71 -5.82 19.50
C ASN A 114 -6.51 -5.62 18.54
N VAL A 115 -5.70 -4.58 18.74
CA VAL A 115 -4.53 -4.29 17.88
C VAL A 115 -3.32 -5.06 18.43
N GLU A 116 -3.03 -6.21 17.84
CA GLU A 116 -2.05 -7.17 18.38
C GLU A 116 -0.70 -7.11 17.66
N HIS A 117 -0.68 -6.99 16.35
CA HIS A 117 0.53 -7.02 15.53
C HIS A 117 0.69 -5.71 14.78
N ILE A 118 1.58 -4.85 15.26
CA ILE A 118 1.70 -3.50 14.73
C ILE A 118 2.90 -3.32 13.80
N THR A 119 2.72 -2.45 12.83
CA THR A 119 3.83 -1.86 12.06
C THR A 119 3.76 -0.35 12.17
N VAL A 120 4.88 0.26 12.47
CA VAL A 120 5.03 1.72 12.60
C VAL A 120 6.09 2.22 11.64
N ASP A 121 5.81 3.35 11.00
CA ASP A 121 6.66 3.94 9.97
C ASP A 121 6.42 5.45 9.87
N GLU A 122 7.33 6.19 9.24
CA GLU A 122 7.12 7.58 8.91
C GLU A 122 7.05 7.83 7.41
N ILE A 123 6.13 8.71 7.02
CA ILE A 123 5.99 9.23 5.66
C ILE A 123 6.16 10.75 5.70
N PHE A 124 6.74 11.35 4.67
CA PHE A 124 6.99 12.78 4.62
C PHE A 124 6.02 13.50 3.70
N GLN A 125 5.48 14.64 4.20
CA GLN A 125 4.76 15.59 3.39
C GLN A 125 5.36 17.00 3.56
N ALA A 126 5.73 17.63 2.44
CA ALA A 126 6.34 18.96 2.45
C ALA A 126 7.51 19.12 3.45
N GLY A 127 8.27 18.04 3.67
CA GLY A 127 9.41 18.00 4.60
C GLY A 127 9.03 17.73 6.07
N ARG A 128 7.75 17.63 6.42
CA ARG A 128 7.27 17.26 7.76
C ARG A 128 7.01 15.76 7.84
N PRO A 129 7.44 15.09 8.91
CA PRO A 129 7.13 13.70 9.13
C PRO A 129 5.66 13.53 9.54
N VAL A 130 5.02 12.51 8.97
CA VAL A 130 3.72 11.99 9.39
C VAL A 130 3.97 10.61 9.96
N LEU A 131 3.72 10.43 11.24
CA LEU A 131 3.88 9.19 11.95
C LEU A 131 2.65 8.33 11.72
N ALA A 132 2.85 7.09 11.34
CA ALA A 132 1.78 6.16 11.02
C ALA A 132 1.96 4.84 11.76
N GLY A 133 0.86 4.28 12.23
CA GLY A 133 0.79 2.97 12.84
C GLY A 133 -0.38 2.17 12.28
N VAL A 134 -0.12 0.92 11.87
CA VAL A 134 -1.09 0.05 11.22
C VAL A 134 -1.01 -1.34 11.83
N GLU A 135 -2.16 -1.96 12.08
CA GLU A 135 -2.26 -3.36 12.45
C GLU A 135 -2.11 -4.23 11.19
N GLN A 136 -1.29 -5.28 11.28
CA GLN A 136 -0.80 -5.99 10.10
C GLN A 136 -1.84 -6.89 9.43
N ARG A 137 -2.71 -7.52 10.20
CA ARG A 137 -3.72 -8.45 9.70
C ARG A 137 -4.87 -7.73 9.00
N SER A 138 -5.45 -6.72 9.65
CA SER A 138 -6.60 -5.98 9.17
C SER A 138 -6.23 -4.84 8.23
N GLY A 139 -5.05 -4.24 8.42
CA GLY A 139 -4.67 -2.99 7.81
C GLY A 139 -5.29 -1.77 8.53
N TYR A 140 -5.82 -1.95 9.74
CA TYR A 140 -6.40 -0.89 10.55
C TYR A 140 -5.33 0.10 10.99
N SER A 141 -5.54 1.38 10.75
CA SER A 141 -4.64 2.44 11.18
C SER A 141 -5.01 2.90 12.59
N PHE A 142 -4.21 2.51 13.57
CA PHE A 142 -4.41 2.92 14.96
C PHE A 142 -3.80 4.30 15.28
N MET A 143 -2.84 4.76 14.46
CA MET A 143 -2.15 6.03 14.64
C MET A 143 -1.88 6.68 13.29
N LEU A 144 -2.16 7.99 13.19
CA LEU A 144 -1.78 8.80 12.03
C LEU A 144 -1.72 10.27 12.43
N THR A 145 -0.52 10.82 12.60
CA THR A 145 -0.33 12.18 13.08
C THR A 145 0.80 12.90 12.36
N GLU A 146 0.66 14.20 12.11
CA GLU A 146 1.74 15.06 11.63
C GLU A 146 2.58 15.51 12.82
N ALA A 147 3.89 15.37 12.72
CA ALA A 147 4.82 15.74 13.77
C ALA A 147 5.84 16.79 13.28
N GLU A 148 6.42 17.52 14.20
CA GLU A 148 7.50 18.47 13.89
C GLU A 148 8.81 17.76 13.58
N ASN A 149 9.04 16.62 14.23
CA ASN A 149 10.22 15.80 14.09
C ASN A 149 9.88 14.32 14.34
N ARG A 150 10.87 13.43 14.13
CA ARG A 150 10.76 11.98 14.33
C ARG A 150 11.70 11.44 15.40
N ASN A 151 11.98 12.25 16.41
CA ASN A 151 12.82 11.81 17.52
C ASN A 151 12.08 10.84 18.46
N ALA A 152 12.79 10.28 19.42
CA ALA A 152 12.22 9.30 20.35
C ALA A 152 11.10 9.89 21.21
N GLU A 153 11.23 11.14 21.65
CA GLU A 153 10.23 11.81 22.48
C GLU A 153 8.89 11.96 21.76
N THR A 154 8.93 12.39 20.48
CA THR A 154 7.73 12.53 19.65
C THR A 154 7.05 11.18 19.44
N TRP A 155 7.81 10.14 19.11
CA TRP A 155 7.27 8.79 18.96
C TRP A 155 6.70 8.25 20.28
N SER A 156 7.42 8.44 21.42
CA SER A 156 6.95 7.98 22.74
C SER A 156 5.63 8.64 23.12
N LEU A 157 5.48 9.95 22.87
CA LEU A 157 4.25 10.67 23.16
C LEU A 157 3.05 10.09 22.39
N GLU A 158 3.19 9.89 21.08
CA GLU A 158 2.12 9.36 20.24
C GLU A 158 1.78 7.90 20.60
N LEU A 159 2.76 7.08 20.93
CA LEU A 159 2.55 5.70 21.36
C LEU A 159 1.89 5.63 22.75
N GLU A 160 2.22 6.53 23.69
CA GLU A 160 1.54 6.60 24.99
C GLU A 160 0.08 7.01 24.84
N ILE A 161 -0.25 7.93 23.93
CA ILE A 161 -1.64 8.28 23.60
C ILE A 161 -2.41 7.03 23.11
N CYS A 162 -1.79 6.23 22.24
CA CYS A 162 -2.40 4.96 21.79
C CYS A 162 -2.54 3.95 22.94
N LYS A 163 -1.59 3.90 23.86
CA LYS A 163 -1.63 3.05 25.06
C LYS A 163 -2.76 3.47 26.02
N GLU A 164 -3.04 4.76 26.14
CA GLU A 164 -4.23 5.25 26.87
C GLU A 164 -5.55 4.78 26.24
N GLN A 165 -5.55 4.49 24.93
CA GLN A 165 -6.66 3.85 24.19
C GLN A 165 -6.61 2.30 24.24
N SER A 166 -5.94 1.72 25.22
CA SER A 166 -5.80 0.27 25.44
C SER A 166 -4.90 -0.47 24.42
N LEU A 167 -4.03 0.23 23.69
CA LEU A 167 -3.06 -0.44 22.81
C LEU A 167 -2.08 -1.29 23.62
N ALA A 168 -2.08 -2.61 23.40
CA ALA A 168 -1.18 -3.58 24.04
C ALA A 168 -0.68 -4.62 23.02
N PRO A 169 0.22 -4.23 22.11
CA PRO A 169 0.62 -5.11 21.01
C PRO A 169 1.45 -6.30 21.49
N LEU A 170 1.29 -7.43 20.82
CA LEU A 170 2.08 -8.65 21.03
C LEU A 170 3.42 -8.58 20.28
N THR A 171 3.42 -8.00 19.09
CA THR A 171 4.63 -7.83 18.28
C THR A 171 4.61 -6.49 17.53
N ALA A 172 5.78 -5.96 17.24
CA ALA A 172 5.94 -4.76 16.45
C ALA A 172 6.98 -4.96 15.33
N ASN A 173 6.72 -4.38 14.17
CA ASN A 173 7.71 -4.24 13.10
C ASN A 173 8.01 -2.75 12.90
N ALA A 174 9.27 -2.42 12.82
CA ALA A 174 9.73 -1.05 12.59
C ALA A 174 10.92 -1.03 11.63
N ASP A 175 11.06 0.08 10.92
CA ASP A 175 12.28 0.32 10.18
C ASP A 175 13.49 0.52 11.12
N GLY A 176 14.69 0.77 10.55
CA GLY A 176 15.91 1.01 11.34
C GLY A 176 15.98 2.37 12.04
N GLY A 177 14.90 3.16 12.12
CA GLY A 177 14.87 4.48 12.72
C GLY A 177 15.20 4.46 14.21
N LEU A 178 16.32 5.09 14.62
CA LEU A 178 16.80 5.06 16.00
C LEU A 178 15.80 5.66 16.99
N GLY A 179 15.11 6.73 16.60
CA GLY A 179 14.09 7.39 17.43
C GLY A 179 12.91 6.46 17.69
N LEU A 180 12.36 5.86 16.63
CA LEU A 180 11.26 4.92 16.72
C LEU A 180 11.59 3.69 17.57
N ARG A 181 12.76 3.05 17.33
CA ARG A 181 13.17 1.87 18.11
C ARG A 181 13.41 2.17 19.57
N LYS A 182 13.91 3.38 19.88
CA LYS A 182 14.05 3.83 21.28
C LYS A 182 12.68 4.02 21.92
N ALA A 183 11.75 4.69 21.25
CA ALA A 183 10.39 4.90 21.75
C ALA A 183 9.65 3.57 22.00
N MET A 184 9.73 2.63 21.06
CA MET A 184 9.12 1.30 21.23
C MET A 184 9.64 0.58 22.48
N ARG A 185 10.95 0.63 22.75
CA ARG A 185 11.54 0.03 23.96
C ARG A 185 11.13 0.75 25.25
N GLU A 186 10.91 2.05 25.21
CA GLU A 186 10.48 2.86 26.35
C GLU A 186 9.01 2.65 26.68
N VAL A 187 8.14 2.67 25.68
CA VAL A 187 6.68 2.57 25.88
C VAL A 187 6.20 1.13 26.01
N PHE A 188 6.80 0.21 25.24
CA PHE A 188 6.44 -1.21 25.19
C PHE A 188 7.67 -2.11 25.41
N PRO A 189 8.31 -2.10 26.60
CA PRO A 189 9.58 -2.79 26.84
C PRO A 189 9.53 -4.32 26.69
N GLN A 190 8.35 -4.92 26.82
CA GLN A 190 8.15 -6.37 26.71
C GLN A 190 7.77 -6.82 25.28
N VAL A 191 7.50 -5.85 24.37
CA VAL A 191 7.06 -6.15 23.01
C VAL A 191 8.27 -6.33 22.10
N PRO A 192 8.43 -7.50 21.46
CA PRO A 192 9.50 -7.68 20.47
C PRO A 192 9.28 -6.71 19.30
N CYS A 193 10.33 -5.94 19.00
CA CYS A 193 10.31 -4.99 17.88
C CYS A 193 11.28 -5.47 16.79
N ASP A 194 10.72 -6.11 15.79
CA ASP A 194 11.47 -6.73 14.69
C ASP A 194 11.88 -5.71 13.63
N SER A 195 12.95 -6.02 12.91
CA SER A 195 13.35 -5.25 11.73
C SER A 195 12.48 -5.63 10.54
N ASP A 196 12.13 -4.62 9.76
CA ASP A 196 11.36 -4.83 8.55
C ASP A 196 12.21 -5.45 7.42
N VAL A 197 11.81 -6.66 7.02
CA VAL A 197 12.43 -7.40 5.91
C VAL A 197 12.34 -6.63 4.58
N PHE A 198 11.23 -5.92 4.34
CA PHE A 198 11.07 -5.14 3.10
C PHE A 198 12.15 -4.05 2.99
N HIS A 199 12.41 -3.31 4.08
CA HIS A 199 13.44 -2.27 4.10
C HIS A 199 14.85 -2.86 3.95
N ALA A 200 15.13 -4.00 4.57
CA ALA A 200 16.42 -4.67 4.39
C ALA A 200 16.65 -5.10 2.93
N LEU A 201 15.65 -5.70 2.28
CA LEU A 201 15.73 -6.06 0.86
C LEU A 201 15.80 -4.85 -0.06
N LYS A 202 15.13 -3.76 0.27
CA LYS A 202 15.19 -2.49 -0.47
C LYS A 202 16.59 -1.89 -0.44
N ASP A 203 17.24 -1.85 0.71
CA ASP A 203 18.63 -1.38 0.84
C ASP A 203 19.57 -2.14 -0.10
N ILE A 204 19.42 -3.46 -0.19
CA ILE A 204 20.24 -4.29 -1.09
C ILE A 204 19.93 -3.94 -2.55
N THR A 205 18.65 -3.85 -2.93
CA THR A 205 18.27 -3.54 -4.32
C THR A 205 18.71 -2.14 -4.76
N GLU A 206 18.76 -1.16 -3.85
CA GLU A 206 19.29 0.17 -4.14
C GLU A 206 20.79 0.12 -4.46
N VAL A 207 21.56 -0.66 -3.69
CA VAL A 207 23.00 -0.84 -3.96
C VAL A 207 23.20 -1.64 -5.23
N LEU A 208 22.44 -2.72 -5.44
CA LEU A 208 22.49 -3.55 -6.65
C LEU A 208 22.25 -2.71 -7.91
N GLY A 209 21.14 -1.94 -7.96
CA GLY A 209 20.84 -1.09 -9.12
C GLY A 209 21.86 0.03 -9.34
N TYR A 210 22.60 0.43 -8.30
CA TYR A 210 23.70 1.38 -8.49
C TYR A 210 24.93 0.69 -9.09
N VAL A 211 25.30 -0.51 -8.61
CA VAL A 211 26.42 -1.30 -9.15
C VAL A 211 26.15 -1.64 -10.62
N GLU A 212 24.92 -2.06 -10.96
CA GLU A 212 24.47 -2.30 -12.33
C GLU A 212 24.72 -1.12 -13.24
N ARG A 213 24.25 0.08 -12.86
CA ARG A 213 24.50 1.30 -13.65
C ARG A 213 25.99 1.60 -13.83
N LYS A 214 26.83 1.28 -12.84
CA LYS A 214 28.29 1.44 -12.95
C LYS A 214 28.93 0.40 -13.87
N ALA A 215 28.46 -0.84 -13.82
CA ALA A 215 28.90 -1.91 -14.72
C ALA A 215 28.54 -1.58 -16.19
N CYS A 216 27.29 -1.20 -16.45
CA CYS A 216 26.85 -0.76 -17.79
C CYS A 216 27.66 0.43 -18.30
N GLY A 217 27.92 1.44 -17.46
CA GLY A 217 28.74 2.58 -17.83
C GLY A 217 30.22 2.21 -18.13
N ALA A 218 30.77 1.22 -17.40
CA ALA A 218 32.13 0.73 -17.67
C ALA A 218 32.19 -0.04 -18.99
N LEU A 219 31.19 -0.89 -19.29
CA LEU A 219 31.07 -1.59 -20.57
C LEU A 219 30.96 -0.61 -21.75
N SER A 220 30.10 0.39 -21.65
CA SER A 220 29.97 1.44 -22.67
C SER A 220 31.29 2.18 -22.92
N ALA A 221 32.08 2.43 -21.86
CA ALA A 221 33.39 3.05 -21.99
C ALA A 221 34.42 2.15 -22.72
N VAL A 222 34.34 0.83 -22.50
CA VAL A 222 35.14 -0.17 -23.25
C VAL A 222 34.80 -0.12 -24.73
N GLU A 223 33.50 -0.23 -25.07
CA GLU A 223 33.03 -0.19 -26.47
C GLU A 223 33.43 1.09 -27.18
N GLU A 224 33.26 2.25 -26.54
CA GLU A 224 33.69 3.53 -27.12
C GLU A 224 35.19 3.58 -27.41
N THR A 225 36.00 3.04 -26.49
CA THR A 225 37.44 3.01 -26.65
C THR A 225 37.87 2.05 -27.77
N GLN A 226 37.18 0.89 -27.90
CA GLN A 226 37.35 -0.06 -28.99
C GLN A 226 37.03 0.60 -30.34
N LYS A 227 35.87 1.25 -30.46
CA LYS A 227 35.44 1.97 -31.68
C LYS A 227 36.44 3.06 -32.06
N LYS A 228 36.99 3.81 -31.11
CA LYS A 228 38.02 4.83 -31.34
C LYS A 228 39.36 4.21 -31.81
N MET A 229 39.75 3.09 -31.22
CA MET A 229 40.93 2.34 -31.61
C MET A 229 40.84 1.80 -33.05
N GLU A 230 39.70 1.17 -33.41
CA GLU A 230 39.45 0.70 -34.77
C GLU A 230 39.43 1.81 -35.79
N LYS A 231 38.76 2.94 -35.52
CA LYS A 231 38.72 4.11 -36.37
C LYS A 231 40.14 4.68 -36.63
N ASN A 232 41.02 4.67 -35.62
CA ASN A 232 42.38 5.10 -35.79
C ASN A 232 43.23 4.10 -36.60
N ARG A 233 43.01 2.80 -36.41
CA ARG A 233 43.64 1.73 -37.18
C ARG A 233 43.31 1.87 -38.68
N HIS A 234 42.03 2.07 -39.02
CA HIS A 234 41.57 2.30 -40.38
C HIS A 234 42.19 3.57 -41.05
N LYS A 235 42.53 4.57 -40.23
CA LYS A 235 43.18 5.80 -40.71
C LYS A 235 44.71 5.71 -40.74
N GLY A 236 45.30 4.53 -40.54
CA GLY A 236 46.75 4.33 -40.47
C GLY A 236 47.46 5.01 -39.28
N LYS A 237 46.68 5.45 -38.24
CA LYS A 237 47.25 6.12 -37.07
C LYS A 237 47.62 5.11 -35.99
N LYS A 238 48.63 5.46 -35.16
CA LYS A 238 49.00 4.60 -34.02
C LYS A 238 47.84 4.39 -33.07
N ALA A 239 47.43 3.14 -32.88
CA ALA A 239 46.33 2.75 -31.98
C ALA A 239 46.82 2.28 -30.59
N SER A 240 48.17 2.15 -30.41
CA SER A 240 48.76 1.62 -29.16
C SER A 240 48.43 2.42 -27.91
N GLN A 241 48.19 3.73 -28.04
CA GLN A 241 47.77 4.59 -26.92
C GLN A 241 46.40 4.16 -26.30
N PHE A 242 45.55 3.50 -27.08
CA PHE A 242 44.28 3.02 -26.59
C PHE A 242 44.35 1.64 -25.89
N SER A 243 45.37 0.83 -26.17
CA SER A 243 45.51 -0.52 -25.63
C SER A 243 45.59 -0.55 -24.10
N ARG A 244 46.41 0.35 -23.51
CA ARG A 244 46.56 0.46 -22.06
C ARG A 244 45.27 0.92 -21.39
N LYS A 245 44.59 1.92 -21.99
CA LYS A 245 43.30 2.42 -21.51
C LYS A 245 42.22 1.37 -21.62
N LEU A 246 42.18 0.65 -22.74
CA LEU A 246 41.21 -0.44 -22.95
C LEU A 246 41.38 -1.55 -21.90
N GLY A 247 42.64 -2.01 -21.65
CA GLY A 247 42.93 -3.00 -20.63
C GLY A 247 42.46 -2.59 -19.23
N SER A 248 42.73 -1.35 -18.82
CA SER A 248 42.26 -0.82 -17.53
C SER A 248 40.74 -0.70 -17.46
N GLN A 249 40.09 -0.29 -18.55
CA GLN A 249 38.59 -0.20 -18.60
C GLN A 249 37.95 -1.58 -18.60
N SER A 250 38.51 -2.55 -19.36
CA SER A 250 38.01 -3.93 -19.37
C SER A 250 38.09 -4.57 -17.98
N HIS A 251 39.25 -4.46 -17.33
CA HIS A 251 39.44 -4.98 -15.98
C HIS A 251 38.45 -4.35 -14.96
N ARG A 252 38.22 -3.04 -15.05
CA ARG A 252 37.22 -2.37 -14.22
C ARG A 252 35.80 -2.87 -14.51
N ALA A 253 35.45 -3.08 -15.78
CA ALA A 253 34.14 -3.60 -16.17
C ALA A 253 33.95 -5.02 -15.65
N GLU A 254 34.94 -5.89 -15.74
CA GLU A 254 34.93 -7.25 -15.21
C GLU A 254 34.68 -7.28 -13.69
N ILE A 255 35.43 -6.45 -12.94
CA ILE A 255 35.23 -6.34 -11.47
C ILE A 255 33.80 -5.90 -11.14
N LEU A 256 33.26 -4.88 -11.83
CA LEU A 256 31.92 -4.38 -11.55
C LEU A 256 30.82 -5.38 -11.95
N MET A 257 30.99 -6.10 -13.05
CA MET A 257 30.09 -7.17 -13.47
C MET A 257 30.10 -8.30 -12.46
N HIS A 258 31.29 -8.80 -12.08
CA HIS A 258 31.40 -9.84 -11.06
C HIS A 258 30.78 -9.41 -9.73
N THR A 259 31.00 -8.16 -9.31
CA THR A 259 30.40 -7.59 -8.10
C THR A 259 28.86 -7.55 -8.20
N HIS A 260 28.32 -7.17 -9.37
CA HIS A 260 26.89 -7.17 -9.63
C HIS A 260 26.30 -8.57 -9.53
N ASP A 261 26.87 -9.53 -10.25
CA ASP A 261 26.35 -10.90 -10.34
C ASP A 261 26.41 -11.61 -8.97
N THR A 262 27.48 -11.38 -8.21
CA THR A 262 27.60 -11.90 -6.84
C THR A 262 26.54 -11.27 -5.91
N LEU A 263 26.37 -9.95 -5.97
CA LEU A 263 25.38 -9.26 -5.14
C LEU A 263 23.94 -9.63 -5.52
N GLU A 264 23.66 -9.84 -6.80
CA GLU A 264 22.35 -10.34 -7.27
C GLU A 264 22.07 -11.74 -6.75
N THR A 265 23.07 -12.61 -6.75
CA THR A 265 22.95 -13.95 -6.20
C THR A 265 22.71 -13.92 -4.69
N ILE A 266 23.45 -13.10 -3.96
CA ILE A 266 23.26 -12.89 -2.52
C ILE A 266 21.85 -12.36 -2.23
N TYR A 267 21.37 -11.41 -3.03
CA TYR A 267 20.01 -10.85 -2.90
C TYR A 267 18.94 -11.94 -3.08
N LYS A 268 19.09 -12.85 -4.07
CA LYS A 268 18.17 -13.96 -4.30
C LYS A 268 18.13 -14.91 -3.09
N PHE A 269 19.28 -15.33 -2.57
CA PHE A 269 19.35 -16.18 -1.37
C PHE A 269 18.76 -15.48 -0.13
N LEU A 270 19.07 -14.21 0.07
CA LEU A 270 18.48 -13.47 1.20
C LEU A 270 16.95 -13.35 1.07
N ARG A 271 16.44 -13.08 -0.13
CA ARG A 271 15.01 -12.90 -0.36
C ARG A 271 14.23 -14.21 -0.28
N ASP A 272 14.73 -15.27 -0.92
CA ASP A 272 13.97 -16.49 -1.17
C ASP A 272 14.21 -17.56 -0.10
N ASP A 273 15.42 -17.62 0.47
CA ASP A 273 15.79 -18.64 1.44
C ASP A 273 15.87 -18.10 2.87
N VAL A 274 16.59 -16.99 3.10
CA VAL A 274 16.84 -16.51 4.45
C VAL A 274 15.66 -15.72 5.01
N LEU A 275 15.11 -14.79 4.24
CA LEU A 275 14.07 -13.84 4.69
C LEU A 275 12.67 -14.24 4.19
N GLN A 276 12.46 -15.47 3.77
CA GLN A 276 11.18 -16.05 3.39
C GLN A 276 10.82 -17.19 4.34
N PHE A 277 9.54 -17.30 4.73
CA PHE A 277 9.05 -18.48 5.42
C PHE A 277 9.04 -19.67 4.44
N ASN A 278 9.86 -20.67 4.72
CA ASN A 278 10.07 -21.88 3.96
C ASN A 278 10.50 -22.99 4.93
N GLU A 279 10.88 -24.15 4.43
CA GLU A 279 11.27 -25.33 5.19
C GLU A 279 12.59 -25.17 5.97
N LEU A 280 13.36 -24.09 5.71
CA LEU A 280 14.71 -23.93 6.26
C LEU A 280 14.66 -23.73 7.77
N PRO A 281 15.28 -24.63 8.60
CA PRO A 281 15.36 -24.47 10.04
C PRO A 281 16.04 -23.16 10.45
N PHE A 282 15.68 -22.61 11.61
CA PHE A 282 16.29 -21.35 12.08
C PHE A 282 17.81 -21.39 12.13
N LYS A 283 18.39 -22.48 12.62
CA LYS A 283 19.85 -22.64 12.69
C LYS A 283 20.53 -22.54 11.33
N ALA A 284 20.03 -23.27 10.33
CA ALA A 284 20.56 -23.22 8.97
C ALA A 284 20.36 -21.85 8.33
N ARG A 285 19.23 -21.20 8.60
CA ARG A 285 18.91 -19.84 8.15
C ARG A 285 19.90 -18.81 8.71
N HIS A 286 20.22 -18.92 9.99
CA HIS A 286 21.18 -18.05 10.65
C HIS A 286 22.61 -18.27 10.08
N GLU A 287 23.02 -19.50 9.90
CA GLU A 287 24.32 -19.85 9.30
C GLU A 287 24.42 -19.30 7.87
N LEU A 288 23.38 -19.49 7.05
CA LEU A 288 23.32 -18.99 5.68
C LEU A 288 23.37 -17.46 5.65
N PHE A 289 22.66 -16.77 6.53
CA PHE A 289 22.71 -15.30 6.62
C PHE A 289 24.13 -14.80 6.81
N PHE A 290 24.86 -15.32 7.79
CA PHE A 290 26.22 -14.87 8.09
C PHE A 290 27.23 -15.30 7.04
N TRP A 291 27.01 -16.45 6.39
CA TRP A 291 27.81 -16.84 5.22
C TRP A 291 27.64 -15.81 4.09
N LEU A 292 26.42 -15.40 3.77
CA LEU A 292 26.15 -14.36 2.75
C LEU A 292 26.76 -13.01 3.14
N MET A 293 26.80 -12.65 4.43
CA MET A 293 27.52 -11.46 4.88
C MET A 293 29.02 -11.57 4.63
N GLY A 294 29.58 -12.78 4.77
CA GLY A 294 30.97 -13.09 4.38
C GLY A 294 31.24 -12.91 2.89
N GLU A 295 30.31 -13.33 2.03
CA GLU A 295 30.40 -13.12 0.57
C GLU A 295 30.33 -11.63 0.20
N ILE A 296 29.46 -10.83 0.87
CA ILE A 296 29.48 -9.35 0.69
C ILE A 296 30.84 -8.79 1.11
N LYS A 297 31.43 -9.28 2.21
CA LYS A 297 32.74 -8.83 2.70
C LYS A 297 33.84 -9.14 1.68
N ALA A 298 33.78 -10.27 1.00
CA ALA A 298 34.78 -10.64 -0.01
C ALA A 298 34.80 -9.70 -1.22
N ILE A 299 33.68 -9.06 -1.53
CA ILE A 299 33.58 -8.12 -2.67
C ILE A 299 33.50 -6.63 -2.24
N GLU A 300 33.54 -6.34 -0.93
CA GLU A 300 33.25 -4.97 -0.43
C GLU A 300 34.28 -3.90 -0.87
N GLU A 301 35.53 -4.29 -1.17
CA GLU A 301 36.53 -3.39 -1.70
C GLU A 301 36.22 -2.86 -3.11
N ASN A 302 35.45 -3.62 -3.88
CA ASN A 302 35.06 -3.28 -5.24
C ASN A 302 34.12 -2.06 -5.31
N TYR A 303 33.37 -1.81 -4.23
CA TYR A 303 32.41 -0.74 -4.21
C TYR A 303 32.14 -0.16 -2.81
N LYS A 304 32.31 1.16 -2.68
CA LYS A 304 32.33 1.91 -1.41
C LYS A 304 31.06 1.82 -0.53
N LYS A 305 29.90 1.42 -1.09
CA LYS A 305 28.65 1.30 -0.30
C LYS A 305 28.46 -0.10 0.30
N LEU A 306 29.19 -1.11 -0.15
CA LEU A 306 29.04 -2.48 0.32
C LEU A 306 29.40 -2.65 1.80
N PRO A 307 30.49 -2.02 2.33
CA PRO A 307 30.80 -2.12 3.76
C PRO A 307 29.67 -1.56 4.66
N ALA A 308 29.04 -0.47 4.24
CA ALA A 308 27.94 0.13 4.99
C ALA A 308 26.68 -0.74 4.95
N LEU A 309 26.35 -1.30 3.78
CA LEU A 309 25.25 -2.25 3.61
C LEU A 309 25.44 -3.49 4.50
N ARG A 310 26.62 -4.13 4.41
CA ARG A 310 26.93 -5.32 5.21
C ARG A 310 26.79 -5.04 6.72
N LYS A 311 27.45 -3.99 7.22
CA LYS A 311 27.36 -3.61 8.63
C LYS A 311 25.92 -3.33 9.08
N LYS A 312 25.12 -2.68 8.22
CA LYS A 312 23.71 -2.43 8.52
C LYS A 312 22.93 -3.73 8.68
N LEU A 313 23.11 -4.67 7.76
CA LEU A 313 22.43 -5.99 7.81
C LEU A 313 22.90 -6.82 9.01
N GLU A 314 24.21 -6.86 9.29
CA GLU A 314 24.77 -7.54 10.48
C GLU A 314 24.22 -6.97 11.79
N ASN A 315 24.14 -5.64 11.91
CA ASN A 315 23.59 -4.98 13.10
C ASN A 315 22.08 -5.24 13.32
N GLN A 316 21.36 -5.57 12.24
CA GLN A 316 19.94 -5.88 12.29
C GLN A 316 19.65 -7.39 12.31
N ALA A 317 20.70 -8.24 12.24
CA ALA A 317 20.54 -9.69 12.07
C ALA A 317 19.59 -10.32 13.10
N GLU A 318 19.79 -10.05 14.39
CA GLU A 318 18.95 -10.60 15.45
C GLU A 318 17.48 -10.25 15.26
N THR A 319 17.17 -8.99 14.97
CA THR A 319 15.79 -8.50 14.80
C THR A 319 15.19 -8.85 13.44
N LEU A 320 16.01 -9.05 12.40
CA LEU A 320 15.55 -9.55 11.10
C LEU A 320 15.20 -11.05 11.14
N LEU A 321 15.94 -11.80 11.94
CA LEU A 321 15.77 -13.25 12.02
C LEU A 321 14.83 -13.69 13.16
N ALA A 322 14.47 -12.80 14.08
CA ALA A 322 13.61 -13.10 15.24
C ALA A 322 12.24 -13.71 14.85
N PRO A 323 11.52 -13.24 13.79
CA PRO A 323 10.26 -13.86 13.39
C PRO A 323 10.42 -15.33 12.99
N PHE A 324 11.55 -15.68 12.38
CA PHE A 324 11.86 -17.05 11.97
C PHE A 324 12.24 -17.95 13.15
N GLN A 325 12.88 -17.36 14.15
CA GLN A 325 13.19 -18.07 15.39
C GLN A 325 11.92 -18.42 16.15
N ARG A 326 10.99 -17.46 16.26
CA ARG A 326 9.68 -17.71 16.91
C ARG A 326 8.88 -18.76 16.15
N LEU A 327 8.80 -18.65 14.82
CA LEU A 327 8.14 -19.65 14.00
C LEU A 327 8.75 -21.06 14.21
N ASP A 328 10.07 -21.18 14.20
CA ASP A 328 10.74 -22.47 14.39
C ASP A 328 10.46 -23.06 15.78
N GLN A 329 10.37 -22.23 16.82
CA GLN A 329 10.01 -22.65 18.18
C GLN A 329 8.56 -23.15 18.24
N GLU A 330 7.60 -22.41 17.65
CA GLU A 330 6.20 -22.83 17.60
C GLU A 330 6.01 -24.16 16.84
N LEU A 331 6.80 -24.39 15.79
CA LEU A 331 6.82 -25.66 15.08
C LEU A 331 7.42 -26.80 15.90
N ILE A 332 8.46 -26.52 16.71
CA ILE A 332 9.03 -27.49 17.65
C ILE A 332 7.98 -27.88 18.71
N ASP A 333 7.29 -26.88 19.27
CA ASP A 333 6.27 -27.12 20.27
C ASP A 333 5.08 -27.91 19.69
N LEU A 334 4.64 -27.59 18.46
CA LEU A 334 3.60 -28.32 17.76
C LEU A 334 4.03 -29.76 17.42
N ALA A 335 5.28 -29.98 17.02
CA ALA A 335 5.83 -31.30 16.79
C ALA A 335 5.80 -32.16 18.05
N ALA A 336 6.16 -31.61 19.19
CA ALA A 336 6.12 -32.27 20.49
C ALA A 336 4.68 -32.57 20.95
N GLU A 337 3.71 -31.67 20.67
CA GLU A 337 2.30 -31.85 20.99
C GLU A 337 1.64 -32.96 20.15
N THR A 338 2.03 -33.07 18.88
CA THR A 338 1.36 -33.94 17.90
C THR A 338 2.05 -35.28 17.65
N ASP A 339 3.30 -35.44 18.12
CA ASP A 339 4.19 -36.55 17.76
C ASP A 339 4.43 -36.64 16.23
N ILE A 340 4.42 -35.48 15.53
CA ILE A 340 4.72 -35.39 14.10
C ILE A 340 6.16 -34.90 13.94
N PRO A 341 6.97 -35.52 13.06
CA PRO A 341 8.32 -35.04 12.80
C PRO A 341 8.32 -33.58 12.35
N ILE A 342 9.21 -32.76 12.94
CA ILE A 342 9.27 -31.33 12.64
C ILE A 342 9.54 -31.04 11.15
N GLU A 343 10.29 -31.90 10.48
CA GLU A 343 10.57 -31.79 9.05
C GLU A 343 9.27 -31.91 8.23
N SER A 344 8.35 -32.75 8.68
CA SER A 344 7.03 -32.92 8.07
C SER A 344 6.19 -31.64 8.22
N LEU A 345 6.20 -31.01 9.40
CA LEU A 345 5.52 -29.71 9.61
C LEU A 345 6.16 -28.59 8.80
N ARG A 346 7.49 -28.53 8.73
CA ARG A 346 8.20 -27.55 7.89
C ARG A 346 7.84 -27.68 6.41
N GLY A 347 7.73 -28.92 5.91
CA GLY A 347 7.32 -29.20 4.53
C GLY A 347 5.92 -28.67 4.19
N MET A 348 5.04 -28.48 5.18
CA MET A 348 3.70 -27.90 4.99
C MET A 348 3.72 -26.37 4.83
N ILE A 349 4.77 -25.66 5.22
CA ILE A 349 4.81 -24.19 5.19
C ILE A 349 4.57 -23.63 3.79
N ALA A 350 5.26 -24.15 2.79
CA ALA A 350 5.19 -23.65 1.42
C ALA A 350 3.81 -23.91 0.77
N PRO A 351 3.25 -25.14 0.86
CA PRO A 351 1.88 -25.41 0.39
C PRO A 351 0.81 -24.57 1.10
N LEU A 352 0.84 -24.48 2.44
CA LEU A 352 -0.17 -23.75 3.22
C LEU A 352 -0.19 -22.23 2.93
N LYS A 353 0.84 -21.69 2.31
CA LYS A 353 0.87 -20.29 1.85
C LYS A 353 0.22 -20.09 0.47
N LYS A 354 -0.15 -21.16 -0.21
CA LYS A 354 -0.90 -21.13 -1.46
C LYS A 354 -2.40 -20.96 -1.20
N GLN A 355 -3.16 -20.70 -2.24
CA GLN A 355 -4.62 -20.71 -2.15
C GLN A 355 -5.11 -22.13 -1.84
N GLN A 356 -6.15 -22.26 -1.04
CA GLN A 356 -6.66 -23.57 -0.60
C GLN A 356 -7.20 -24.43 -1.75
N ASP A 357 -7.54 -23.83 -2.89
CA ASP A 357 -7.96 -24.51 -4.12
C ASP A 357 -6.79 -24.78 -5.09
N SER A 358 -5.55 -24.48 -4.69
CA SER A 358 -4.38 -24.78 -5.50
C SER A 358 -4.00 -26.26 -5.45
N ILE A 359 -3.50 -26.78 -6.57
CA ILE A 359 -3.06 -28.19 -6.67
C ILE A 359 -1.99 -28.50 -5.63
N GLU A 360 -1.07 -27.57 -5.39
CA GLU A 360 0.02 -27.74 -4.41
C GLU A 360 -0.52 -27.86 -2.98
N TYR A 361 -1.56 -27.09 -2.63
CA TYR A 361 -2.21 -27.20 -1.32
C TYR A 361 -2.94 -28.54 -1.19
N GLU A 362 -3.78 -28.88 -2.17
CA GLU A 362 -4.56 -30.12 -2.15
C GLU A 362 -3.67 -31.37 -2.10
N MET A 363 -2.58 -31.39 -2.85
CA MET A 363 -1.62 -32.50 -2.83
C MET A 363 -0.96 -32.64 -1.45
N ALA A 364 -0.48 -31.55 -0.86
CA ALA A 364 0.15 -31.59 0.46
C ALA A 364 -0.84 -31.98 1.56
N TYR A 365 -2.08 -31.50 1.46
CA TYR A 365 -3.18 -31.89 2.36
C TYR A 365 -3.48 -33.38 2.24
N ALA A 366 -3.68 -33.90 1.01
CA ALA A 366 -3.97 -35.31 0.76
C ALA A 366 -2.84 -36.25 1.23
N GLU A 367 -1.58 -35.84 1.04
CA GLU A 367 -0.42 -36.57 1.55
C GLU A 367 -0.48 -36.71 3.08
N LYS A 368 -0.76 -35.60 3.78
CA LYS A 368 -0.87 -35.60 5.24
C LYS A 368 -2.12 -36.30 5.74
N ALA A 369 -3.24 -36.22 5.06
CA ALA A 369 -4.44 -36.94 5.39
C ALA A 369 -4.26 -38.45 5.28
N ASN A 370 -3.47 -38.93 4.30
CA ASN A 370 -3.09 -40.32 4.18
C ASN A 370 -2.15 -40.80 5.31
N GLU A 371 -1.27 -39.93 5.81
CA GLU A 371 -0.35 -40.26 6.91
C GLU A 371 -1.03 -40.22 8.30
N LEU A 372 -1.85 -39.22 8.56
CA LEU A 372 -2.34 -38.88 9.91
C LEU A 372 -3.85 -39.14 10.12
N GLY A 373 -4.59 -39.37 9.03
CA GLY A 373 -6.06 -39.31 9.00
C GLY A 373 -6.61 -37.89 8.86
N GLU A 374 -7.80 -37.76 8.27
CA GLU A 374 -8.40 -36.47 7.92
C GLU A 374 -8.57 -35.54 9.13
N GLU A 375 -9.18 -36.03 10.22
CA GLU A 375 -9.47 -35.24 11.42
C GLU A 375 -8.21 -34.65 12.07
N LYS A 376 -7.13 -35.44 12.18
CA LYS A 376 -5.85 -34.97 12.73
C LYS A 376 -5.18 -33.98 11.78
N THR A 377 -5.30 -34.19 10.47
CA THR A 377 -4.76 -33.31 9.46
C THR A 377 -5.46 -31.96 9.47
N ASP A 378 -6.79 -31.93 9.55
CA ASP A 378 -7.55 -30.69 9.67
C ASP A 378 -7.11 -29.86 10.88
N TRP A 379 -6.98 -30.50 12.03
CA TRP A 379 -6.52 -29.84 13.24
C TRP A 379 -5.08 -29.30 13.11
N VAL A 380 -4.16 -30.09 12.54
CA VAL A 380 -2.76 -29.66 12.30
C VAL A 380 -2.72 -28.50 11.31
N VAL A 381 -3.46 -28.57 10.21
CA VAL A 381 -3.54 -27.50 9.21
C VAL A 381 -4.08 -26.21 9.83
N GLU A 382 -5.14 -26.27 10.62
CA GLU A 382 -5.70 -25.11 11.34
C GLU A 382 -4.66 -24.49 12.26
N ARG A 383 -3.94 -25.30 13.07
CA ARG A 383 -2.87 -24.82 13.96
C ARG A 383 -1.71 -24.20 13.17
N MET A 384 -1.27 -24.82 12.09
CA MET A 384 -0.22 -24.31 11.21
C MET A 384 -0.61 -23.00 10.55
N LEU A 385 -1.85 -22.88 10.08
CA LEU A 385 -2.36 -21.62 9.52
C LEU A 385 -2.40 -20.52 10.58
N GLY A 386 -2.79 -20.84 11.81
CA GLY A 386 -2.74 -19.91 12.94
C GLY A 386 -1.30 -19.42 13.21
N ILE A 387 -0.34 -20.31 13.30
CA ILE A 387 1.09 -19.97 13.48
C ILE A 387 1.59 -19.07 12.33
N LEU A 388 1.29 -19.44 11.08
CA LEU A 388 1.70 -18.66 9.92
C LEU A 388 1.00 -17.30 9.80
N ASP A 389 -0.24 -17.18 10.25
CA ASP A 389 -0.99 -15.92 10.23
C ASP A 389 -0.47 -14.93 11.30
N HIS A 390 0.15 -15.43 12.39
CA HIS A 390 0.82 -14.62 13.41
C HIS A 390 2.31 -14.34 13.11
N ALA A 391 2.89 -15.03 12.14
CA ALA A 391 4.31 -14.85 11.78
C ALA A 391 4.51 -13.66 10.84
N TYR A 392 4.52 -12.46 11.39
CA TYR A 392 4.72 -11.22 10.62
C TYR A 392 6.21 -10.87 10.52
N ARG A 393 6.66 -10.47 9.32
CA ARG A 393 8.06 -10.10 9.02
C ARG A 393 8.21 -8.85 8.15
N THR A 394 7.11 -8.30 7.65
CA THR A 394 7.17 -7.19 6.68
C THR A 394 6.16 -6.10 7.00
N SER A 395 6.51 -4.89 6.63
CA SER A 395 5.67 -3.69 6.70
C SER A 395 4.68 -3.57 5.54
N SER A 396 4.31 -4.65 4.84
CA SER A 396 3.46 -4.58 3.65
C SER A 396 2.11 -3.89 3.91
N ALA A 397 1.54 -4.01 5.11
CA ALA A 397 0.30 -3.35 5.49
C ALA A 397 0.47 -1.83 5.54
N ILE A 398 1.54 -1.34 6.20
CA ILE A 398 1.80 0.10 6.31
C ILE A 398 2.27 0.70 4.98
N GLU A 399 3.00 -0.04 4.15
CA GLU A 399 3.37 0.40 2.79
C GLU A 399 2.13 0.58 1.90
N ASN A 400 1.16 -0.33 1.98
CA ASN A 400 -0.13 -0.19 1.30
C ASN A 400 -0.88 1.05 1.81
N PHE A 401 -0.93 1.25 3.12
CA PHE A 401 -1.53 2.41 3.76
C PHE A 401 -0.84 3.71 3.30
N ASN A 402 0.48 3.77 3.37
CA ASN A 402 1.30 4.89 2.94
C ASN A 402 1.09 5.20 1.44
N SER A 403 0.96 4.18 0.60
CA SER A 403 0.66 4.35 -0.83
C SER A 403 -0.69 5.02 -1.07
N LYS A 404 -1.73 4.65 -0.31
CA LYS A 404 -3.04 5.31 -0.35
C LYS A 404 -2.94 6.76 0.09
N LEU A 405 -2.24 7.04 1.19
CA LEU A 405 -2.06 8.38 1.75
C LEU A 405 -1.28 9.30 0.79
N ARG A 406 -0.21 8.80 0.14
CA ARG A 406 0.57 9.53 -0.88
C ARG A 406 -0.31 10.08 -2.01
N THR A 407 -1.38 9.40 -2.38
CA THR A 407 -2.29 9.91 -3.42
C THR A 407 -2.95 11.23 -3.03
N TYR A 408 -3.23 11.45 -1.74
CA TYR A 408 -3.76 12.73 -1.26
C TYR A 408 -2.66 13.79 -1.13
N PHE A 409 -1.44 13.41 -0.75
CA PHE A 409 -0.28 14.30 -0.69
C PHE A 409 0.03 14.92 -2.07
N ASN A 410 -0.12 14.16 -3.15
CA ASN A 410 0.12 14.63 -4.50
C ASN A 410 -0.87 15.72 -4.96
N TYR A 411 -2.08 15.74 -4.42
CA TYR A 411 -3.11 16.72 -4.78
C TYR A 411 -3.19 17.91 -3.83
N ARG A 412 -2.52 17.87 -2.69
CA ARG A 412 -2.59 18.92 -1.66
C ARG A 412 -1.17 19.28 -1.23
N ARG A 413 -0.85 20.56 -1.29
CA ARG A 413 0.46 21.07 -0.91
C ARG A 413 0.75 20.85 0.58
N GLU A 414 -0.26 21.02 1.42
CA GLU A 414 -0.23 20.81 2.87
C GLU A 414 -1.53 20.11 3.26
N ILE A 415 -1.40 19.02 3.98
CA ILE A 415 -2.52 18.32 4.60
C ILE A 415 -2.38 18.62 6.10
N GLY A 416 -3.19 19.52 6.63
CA GLY A 416 -3.12 19.81 8.06
C GLY A 416 -3.52 18.60 8.91
N HIS A 417 -3.13 18.60 10.17
CA HIS A 417 -3.45 17.59 11.19
C HIS A 417 -4.87 17.05 11.10
N GLY A 418 -5.83 17.95 10.94
CA GLY A 418 -7.21 17.57 10.91
C GLY A 418 -7.59 16.65 9.76
N PHE A 419 -7.00 16.82 8.57
CA PHE A 419 -7.32 15.95 7.44
C PHE A 419 -6.84 14.52 7.66
N LEU A 420 -5.73 14.31 8.36
CA LEU A 420 -5.21 12.98 8.70
C LEU A 420 -6.21 12.21 9.57
N GLU A 421 -6.91 12.88 10.49
CA GLU A 421 -7.98 12.27 11.29
C GLU A 421 -9.14 11.79 10.42
N LEU A 422 -9.59 12.61 9.46
CA LEU A 422 -10.65 12.21 8.54
C LEU A 422 -10.18 11.09 7.61
N PHE A 423 -8.92 11.11 7.15
CA PHE A 423 -8.37 10.06 6.32
C PHE A 423 -8.26 8.74 7.11
N ARG A 424 -7.77 8.75 8.36
CA ARG A 424 -7.68 7.58 9.23
C ARG A 424 -9.05 6.94 9.43
N PHE A 425 -10.05 7.75 9.79
CA PHE A 425 -11.43 7.30 9.95
C PHE A 425 -11.98 6.69 8.65
N TYR A 426 -11.86 7.41 7.53
CA TYR A 426 -12.29 6.92 6.21
C TYR A 426 -11.60 5.61 5.83
N HIS A 427 -10.28 5.51 6.03
CA HIS A 427 -9.53 4.29 5.73
C HIS A 427 -10.01 3.11 6.57
N ASN A 428 -10.18 3.31 7.86
CA ASN A 428 -10.56 2.25 8.79
C ASN A 428 -11.96 1.70 8.54
N HIS A 429 -12.89 2.54 8.08
CA HIS A 429 -14.30 2.19 7.93
C HIS A 429 -14.78 2.07 6.46
N SER A 430 -13.85 2.13 5.50
CA SER A 430 -14.19 1.93 4.09
C SER A 430 -13.96 0.48 3.67
N ALA A 431 -14.93 -0.08 2.94
CA ALA A 431 -14.82 -1.44 2.43
C ALA A 431 -13.64 -1.62 1.47
N ILE A 432 -12.94 -2.73 1.61
CA ILE A 432 -11.85 -3.13 0.72
C ILE A 432 -12.45 -3.67 -0.57
N LEU A 433 -12.22 -2.98 -1.68
CA LEU A 433 -12.79 -3.35 -2.99
C LEU A 433 -11.98 -4.42 -3.72
N ARG A 434 -10.69 -4.58 -3.40
CA ARG A 434 -9.78 -5.56 -4.02
C ARG A 434 -8.78 -6.07 -3.01
N SER A 435 -8.64 -7.37 -2.92
CA SER A 435 -7.65 -8.04 -2.08
C SER A 435 -7.22 -9.35 -2.74
N ARG A 436 -6.01 -9.81 -2.44
CA ARG A 436 -5.59 -11.18 -2.76
C ARG A 436 -6.25 -12.22 -1.85
N LYS A 437 -6.64 -11.80 -0.65
CA LYS A 437 -7.40 -12.59 0.32
C LYS A 437 -8.88 -12.24 0.10
N GLU A 438 -9.66 -13.17 -0.46
CA GLU A 438 -11.07 -12.94 -0.86
C GLU A 438 -11.96 -12.60 0.33
N GLU A 439 -11.69 -13.20 1.50
CA GLU A 439 -12.43 -12.98 2.75
C GLU A 439 -12.38 -11.54 3.27
N ARG A 440 -11.48 -10.72 2.73
CA ARG A 440 -11.34 -9.27 3.05
C ARG A 440 -12.17 -8.38 2.13
N ILE A 441 -12.61 -8.89 0.98
CA ILE A 441 -13.35 -8.09 0.00
C ILE A 441 -14.74 -7.78 0.57
N GLY A 442 -15.13 -6.51 0.48
CA GLY A 442 -16.38 -6.01 1.02
C GLY A 442 -16.35 -5.65 2.50
N LYS A 443 -15.32 -6.07 3.25
CA LYS A 443 -15.11 -5.68 4.66
C LYS A 443 -14.21 -4.47 4.78
N SER A 444 -14.39 -3.69 5.83
CA SER A 444 -13.47 -2.61 6.20
C SER A 444 -12.33 -3.13 7.09
N PRO A 445 -11.21 -2.38 7.22
CA PRO A 445 -10.18 -2.70 8.21
C PRO A 445 -10.72 -2.84 9.65
N ALA A 446 -11.67 -2.00 10.06
CA ALA A 446 -12.29 -2.07 11.38
C ALA A 446 -13.12 -3.34 11.57
N GLU A 447 -13.88 -3.76 10.56
CA GLU A 447 -14.63 -5.03 10.59
C GLU A 447 -13.72 -6.25 10.63
N ILE A 448 -12.58 -6.22 9.94
CA ILE A 448 -11.59 -7.30 10.00
C ILE A 448 -10.94 -7.36 11.38
N LEU A 449 -10.62 -6.20 11.97
CA LEU A 449 -10.00 -6.10 13.29
C LEU A 449 -10.93 -6.61 14.39
N THR A 450 -12.18 -6.14 14.40
CA THR A 450 -13.12 -6.39 15.48
C THR A 450 -14.00 -7.62 15.28
N GLY A 451 -14.09 -8.14 14.05
CA GLY A 451 -15.03 -9.19 13.66
C GLY A 451 -16.49 -8.73 13.64
N LYS A 452 -16.78 -7.45 13.85
CA LYS A 452 -18.13 -6.90 13.96
C LYS A 452 -18.42 -5.98 12.77
N PRO A 453 -19.62 -6.09 12.13
CA PRO A 453 -20.04 -5.16 11.10
C PRO A 453 -20.32 -3.78 11.71
N HIS A 454 -20.17 -2.74 10.90
CA HIS A 454 -20.53 -1.36 11.27
C HIS A 454 -21.31 -0.69 10.13
N GLU A 455 -21.94 0.43 10.43
CA GLU A 455 -22.60 1.25 9.42
C GLU A 455 -21.60 1.82 8.41
N TYR A 456 -22.11 2.22 7.25
CA TYR A 456 -21.27 2.89 6.26
C TYR A 456 -20.59 4.15 6.86
N TRP A 457 -19.33 4.36 6.60
CA TRP A 457 -18.50 5.38 7.24
C TRP A 457 -19.09 6.82 7.24
N LEU A 458 -19.86 7.19 6.19
CA LEU A 458 -20.56 8.48 6.17
C LEU A 458 -21.73 8.52 7.16
N ALA A 459 -22.47 7.42 7.32
CA ALA A 459 -23.55 7.33 8.30
C ALA A 459 -23.00 7.45 9.72
N MET A 460 -21.87 6.81 10.00
CA MET A 460 -21.15 6.95 11.27
C MET A 460 -20.71 8.40 11.56
N LEU A 461 -20.42 9.19 10.52
CA LEU A 461 -20.18 10.63 10.63
C LEU A 461 -21.47 11.45 10.66
N GLY A 462 -22.66 10.82 10.70
CA GLY A 462 -23.96 11.47 10.80
C GLY A 462 -24.47 12.09 9.48
N TYR A 463 -24.03 11.57 8.33
CA TYR A 463 -24.57 11.95 7.02
C TYR A 463 -25.68 11.00 6.61
N VAL A 464 -26.78 11.53 6.10
CA VAL A 464 -27.89 10.74 5.55
C VAL A 464 -27.54 10.25 4.15
N ILE A 465 -27.52 8.94 3.95
CA ILE A 465 -27.22 8.31 2.68
C ILE A 465 -28.53 8.00 1.96
N PRO A 466 -28.86 8.68 0.84
CA PRO A 466 -30.16 8.55 0.21
C PRO A 466 -30.45 7.18 -0.44
N PHE A 467 -29.42 6.34 -0.60
CA PHE A 467 -29.52 5.03 -1.25
C PHE A 467 -28.90 3.90 -0.41
N ALA A 468 -28.74 4.10 0.90
CA ALA A 468 -28.38 3.02 1.79
C ALA A 468 -29.49 1.96 1.75
N ALA A 469 -29.16 0.78 1.26
CA ALA A 469 -30.06 -0.35 1.22
C ALA A 469 -30.07 -1.06 2.57
#